data_a31b8f528e1a2d76b95c2bb60b7d8e33
#
_entry.id   a31b8f528e1a2d76b95c2bb60b7d8e33
#
_cell.length_a   1.000
_cell.length_b   1.000
_cell.length_c   1.000
_cell.angle_alpha   90.00
_cell.angle_beta   90.00
_cell.angle_gamma   90.00
#
_symmetry.space_group_name_H-M   'P 1'
#
loop_
_entity.id
_entity.type
_entity.pdbx_description
1 polymer ?
#
loop_
_entity_poly.entity_id
_entity_poly.type
_entity_poly.pdbx_seq_one_letter_code
_entity_poly.pdbx_strand_id
1 'polypeptide(L)'
;MRISCVGAGPAGLYFAIVMKRRNPNHEIVVHERNPAGTTHGWGVVFWDDLLATLRTNDPDSAQTIADQAVPWSGQVVDVEGQPPLHYVDGGYGICRRRLLQILVERALALGVDVRFESEISELSQVADADLIVAADGVASRLRRHRADQFRPQIEAGRNKYIWLATTQPFPSFTFGFVPTSAGWIWFHAYSFKEGVSTFIVECAPETWDGLGLGTMRADAALKTLESIFAKHLDGHGLMSRDGHGNRLPWLSFRTLVNRTWHADNVVLIGDAAHTTHFTIGSGTRLAIDDAVALASALSEHDSLPRALDAFSRRRQRALARVQREARLSAEWFENLPRYIRYNAPTFFTLLLARRSRLLKRMPARTYLYLRRKYTKLTASAASPLARIGGPAHRFGSKARRGISGAEPGTPCH
;
A
#
# COMPACT_ATOMS: atom_id res chain seq x y z
N MET A 1 3.12 -28.02 -14.73
CA MET A 1 2.56 -26.83 -15.40
C MET A 1 3.69 -25.86 -15.61
N ARG A 2 3.81 -25.33 -16.83
CA ARG A 2 4.73 -24.22 -17.17
C ARG A 2 4.01 -22.90 -16.93
N ILE A 3 4.58 -22.05 -16.10
CA ILE A 3 3.97 -20.78 -15.67
C ILE A 3 4.92 -19.64 -16.00
N SER A 4 4.44 -18.65 -16.71
CA SER A 4 5.16 -17.39 -16.96
C SER A 4 4.53 -16.26 -16.14
N CYS A 5 5.28 -15.70 -15.19
CA CYS A 5 4.88 -14.52 -14.41
C CYS A 5 5.56 -13.29 -15.02
N VAL A 6 4.79 -12.30 -15.44
CA VAL A 6 5.30 -11.04 -15.98
C VAL A 6 5.22 -9.95 -14.92
N GLY A 7 6.37 -9.57 -14.38
CA GLY A 7 6.58 -8.61 -13.29
C GLY A 7 7.06 -9.27 -11.99
N ALA A 8 8.25 -8.91 -11.51
CA ALA A 8 8.82 -9.30 -10.23
C ALA A 8 8.41 -8.34 -9.09
N GLY A 9 7.17 -7.87 -9.10
CA GLY A 9 6.56 -7.19 -7.97
C GLY A 9 6.10 -8.17 -6.89
N PRO A 10 5.55 -7.68 -5.74
CA PRO A 10 5.09 -8.54 -4.65
C PRO A 10 4.08 -9.60 -5.10
N ALA A 11 3.19 -9.27 -6.05
CA ALA A 11 2.19 -10.21 -6.56
C ALA A 11 2.83 -11.38 -7.32
N GLY A 12 3.68 -11.09 -8.32
CA GLY A 12 4.28 -12.13 -9.17
C GLY A 12 5.26 -13.02 -8.41
N LEU A 13 6.15 -12.42 -7.61
CA LEU A 13 7.11 -13.18 -6.80
C LEU A 13 6.41 -14.05 -5.76
N TYR A 14 5.43 -13.50 -5.02
CA TYR A 14 4.77 -14.28 -3.99
C TYR A 14 3.87 -15.39 -4.57
N PHE A 15 3.26 -15.14 -5.72
CA PHE A 15 2.56 -16.20 -6.45
C PHE A 15 3.51 -17.35 -6.82
N ALA A 16 4.68 -17.03 -7.39
CA ALA A 16 5.68 -18.04 -7.75
C ALA A 16 6.15 -18.85 -6.53
N ILE A 17 6.41 -18.17 -5.40
CA ILE A 17 6.77 -18.80 -4.12
C ILE A 17 5.69 -19.79 -3.66
N VAL A 18 4.43 -19.34 -3.59
CA VAL A 18 3.33 -20.18 -3.10
C VAL A 18 3.08 -21.37 -4.02
N MET A 19 3.18 -21.19 -5.35
CA MET A 19 3.04 -22.28 -6.31
C MET A 19 4.15 -23.32 -6.18
N LYS A 20 5.40 -22.92 -6.08
CA LYS A 20 6.55 -23.81 -5.87
C LYS A 20 6.45 -24.56 -4.55
N ARG A 21 5.99 -23.93 -3.50
CA ARG A 21 5.77 -24.59 -2.19
C ARG A 21 4.66 -25.65 -2.25
N ARG A 22 3.62 -25.42 -3.05
CA ARG A 22 2.52 -26.40 -3.22
C ARG A 22 2.92 -27.56 -4.10
N ASN A 23 3.68 -27.30 -5.16
CA ASN A 23 4.19 -28.33 -6.05
C ASN A 23 5.55 -27.91 -6.66
N PRO A 24 6.66 -28.46 -6.16
CA PRO A 24 8.01 -28.16 -6.65
C PRO A 24 8.22 -28.47 -8.14
N ASN A 25 7.39 -29.34 -8.74
CA ASN A 25 7.51 -29.74 -10.14
C ASN A 25 6.93 -28.72 -11.12
N HIS A 26 6.37 -27.59 -10.65
CA HIS A 26 5.99 -26.50 -11.54
C HIS A 26 7.25 -25.85 -12.13
N GLU A 27 7.26 -25.62 -13.43
CA GLU A 27 8.26 -24.82 -14.10
C GLU A 27 7.77 -23.36 -14.10
N ILE A 28 8.43 -22.51 -13.32
CA ILE A 28 8.00 -21.12 -13.13
C ILE A 28 9.12 -20.17 -13.52
N VAL A 29 8.83 -19.29 -14.48
CA VAL A 29 9.70 -18.20 -14.89
C VAL A 29 9.05 -16.88 -14.49
N VAL A 30 9.80 -16.01 -13.81
CA VAL A 30 9.38 -14.64 -13.50
C VAL A 30 10.22 -13.68 -14.34
N HIS A 31 9.56 -12.91 -15.19
CA HIS A 31 10.19 -11.91 -16.05
C HIS A 31 10.06 -10.51 -15.44
N GLU A 32 11.16 -9.81 -15.27
CA GLU A 32 11.21 -8.41 -14.82
C GLU A 32 11.97 -7.57 -15.83
N ARG A 33 11.35 -6.48 -16.29
CA ARG A 33 11.96 -5.60 -17.29
C ARG A 33 13.13 -4.77 -16.78
N ASN A 34 13.15 -4.47 -15.49
CA ASN A 34 14.18 -3.65 -14.86
C ASN A 34 15.35 -4.50 -14.37
N PRO A 35 16.54 -3.89 -14.16
CA PRO A 35 17.65 -4.53 -13.47
C PRO A 35 17.27 -4.96 -12.05
N ALA A 36 17.99 -5.95 -11.53
CA ALA A 36 17.82 -6.42 -10.14
C ALA A 36 17.97 -5.26 -9.14
N GLY A 37 17.12 -5.27 -8.10
CA GLY A 37 17.12 -4.24 -7.07
C GLY A 37 16.46 -2.92 -7.45
N THR A 38 15.95 -2.77 -8.66
CA THR A 38 15.18 -1.58 -9.06
C THR A 38 13.80 -1.59 -8.42
N THR A 39 13.41 -0.49 -7.81
CA THR A 39 12.04 -0.30 -7.30
C THR A 39 11.67 1.17 -7.23
N HIS A 40 10.39 1.47 -7.33
CA HIS A 40 9.83 2.81 -7.13
C HIS A 40 9.33 2.98 -5.69
N GLY A 41 9.43 4.21 -5.16
CA GLY A 41 9.03 4.54 -3.79
C GLY A 41 10.03 4.07 -2.73
N TRP A 42 9.72 4.26 -1.46
CA TRP A 42 10.63 4.12 -0.33
C TRP A 42 10.23 2.96 0.59
N GLY A 43 9.42 3.22 1.58
CA GLY A 43 8.91 2.22 2.50
C GLY A 43 7.49 1.81 2.16
N VAL A 44 7.08 0.63 2.58
CA VAL A 44 5.69 0.17 2.55
C VAL A 44 5.24 -0.12 3.97
N VAL A 45 3.95 0.11 4.24
CA VAL A 45 3.32 -0.23 5.53
C VAL A 45 2.48 -1.47 5.40
N PHE A 46 2.38 -2.22 6.50
CA PHE A 46 1.50 -3.36 6.63
C PHE A 46 1.14 -3.62 8.10
N TRP A 47 0.19 -4.50 8.33
CA TRP A 47 -0.34 -4.87 9.64
C TRP A 47 -0.20 -6.37 9.88
N ASP A 48 -0.52 -6.82 11.08
CA ASP A 48 -0.42 -8.22 11.51
C ASP A 48 -1.16 -9.20 10.60
N ASP A 49 -2.21 -8.77 9.94
CA ASP A 49 -2.98 -9.60 9.02
C ASP A 49 -2.18 -10.01 7.77
N LEU A 50 -1.29 -9.14 7.26
CA LEU A 50 -0.36 -9.53 6.20
C LEU A 50 0.64 -10.57 6.70
N LEU A 51 1.25 -10.37 7.88
CA LEU A 51 2.18 -11.35 8.46
C LEU A 51 1.49 -12.70 8.72
N ALA A 52 0.24 -12.69 9.17
CA ALA A 52 -0.54 -13.92 9.33
C ALA A 52 -0.75 -14.66 8.00
N THR A 53 -1.08 -13.94 6.93
CA THR A 53 -1.20 -14.50 5.58
C THR A 53 0.13 -15.09 5.10
N LEU A 54 1.23 -14.36 5.29
CA LEU A 54 2.57 -14.82 4.92
C LEU A 54 2.98 -16.08 5.73
N ARG A 55 2.79 -16.08 7.05
CA ARG A 55 3.11 -17.24 7.92
C ARG A 55 2.36 -18.51 7.50
N THR A 56 1.11 -18.37 7.10
CA THR A 56 0.31 -19.50 6.66
C THR A 56 0.79 -20.08 5.33
N ASN A 57 1.29 -19.25 4.42
CA ASN A 57 1.62 -19.67 3.06
C ASN A 57 3.13 -19.89 2.86
N ASP A 58 3.98 -19.10 3.50
CA ASP A 58 5.46 -19.25 3.49
C ASP A 58 6.08 -18.68 4.77
N PRO A 59 6.23 -19.52 5.82
CA PRO A 59 6.80 -19.11 7.11
C PRO A 59 8.19 -18.47 7.01
N ASP A 60 9.03 -18.92 6.07
CA ASP A 60 10.41 -18.45 5.95
C ASP A 60 10.46 -16.99 5.49
N SER A 61 9.73 -16.63 4.42
CA SER A 61 9.64 -15.22 4.01
C SER A 61 8.93 -14.37 5.07
N ALA A 62 7.91 -14.92 5.75
CA ALA A 62 7.21 -14.23 6.81
C ALA A 62 8.13 -13.87 7.99
N GLN A 63 8.99 -14.80 8.40
CA GLN A 63 9.94 -14.55 9.48
C GLN A 63 10.98 -13.51 9.07
N THR A 64 11.57 -13.66 7.88
CA THR A 64 12.56 -12.70 7.38
C THR A 64 12.00 -11.29 7.23
N ILE A 65 10.75 -11.16 6.75
CA ILE A 65 10.06 -9.88 6.65
C ILE A 65 9.79 -9.29 8.04
N ALA A 66 9.33 -10.09 8.99
CA ALA A 66 9.05 -9.65 10.36
C ALA A 66 10.31 -9.16 11.08
N ASP A 67 11.44 -9.85 10.91
CA ASP A 67 12.72 -9.51 11.55
C ASP A 67 13.32 -8.21 11.01
N GLN A 68 12.95 -7.80 9.80
CA GLN A 68 13.49 -6.62 9.14
C GLN A 68 12.50 -5.46 9.04
N ALA A 69 11.27 -5.67 9.48
CA ALA A 69 10.28 -4.62 9.56
C ALA A 69 10.46 -3.77 10.81
N VAL A 70 10.29 -2.47 10.66
CA VAL A 70 10.30 -1.50 11.76
C VAL A 70 8.88 -1.37 12.31
N PRO A 71 8.63 -1.76 13.57
CA PRO A 71 7.32 -1.54 14.18
C PRO A 71 7.10 -0.05 14.46
N TRP A 72 5.89 0.43 14.25
CA TRP A 72 5.44 1.72 14.71
C TRP A 72 4.25 1.57 15.65
N SER A 73 4.19 2.39 16.69
CA SER A 73 3.15 2.37 17.71
C SER A 73 2.33 3.65 17.69
N GLY A 74 1.03 3.52 17.38
CA GLY A 74 0.11 4.64 17.36
C GLY A 74 0.11 5.40 16.02
N GLN A 75 -0.93 6.23 15.92
CA GLN A 75 -1.06 7.22 14.85
C GLN A 75 -1.06 8.61 15.48
N VAL A 76 -0.41 9.56 14.82
CA VAL A 76 -0.39 10.97 15.18
C VAL A 76 -1.11 11.77 14.11
N VAL A 77 -2.00 12.67 14.53
CA VAL A 77 -2.65 13.63 13.65
C VAL A 77 -2.29 15.02 14.15
N ASP A 78 -1.45 15.71 13.41
CA ASP A 78 -1.00 17.07 13.70
C ASP A 78 -1.59 18.05 12.67
N VAL A 79 -2.47 18.92 13.13
CA VAL A 79 -2.99 20.03 12.36
C VAL A 79 -2.32 21.29 12.89
N GLU A 80 -1.57 21.98 12.04
CA GLU A 80 -0.84 23.17 12.46
C GLU A 80 -1.74 24.19 13.13
N GLY A 81 -1.26 24.75 14.24
CA GLY A 81 -2.03 25.67 15.10
C GLY A 81 -2.97 24.97 16.10
N GLN A 82 -2.97 23.65 16.15
CA GLN A 82 -3.75 22.85 17.10
C GLN A 82 -2.88 21.83 17.84
N PRO A 83 -3.24 21.36 19.03
CA PRO A 83 -2.51 20.29 19.70
C PRO A 83 -2.57 18.98 18.89
N PRO A 84 -1.44 18.25 18.73
CA PRO A 84 -1.45 16.96 18.07
C PRO A 84 -2.27 15.92 18.86
N LEU A 85 -2.92 15.02 18.15
CA LEU A 85 -3.69 13.93 18.72
C LEU A 85 -3.04 12.59 18.45
N HIS A 86 -2.99 11.77 19.49
CA HIS A 86 -2.42 10.43 19.45
C HIS A 86 -3.53 9.38 19.52
N TYR A 87 -3.42 8.36 18.71
CA TYR A 87 -4.33 7.22 18.68
C TYR A 87 -3.54 5.92 18.80
N VAL A 88 -3.99 5.03 19.67
CA VAL A 88 -3.35 3.72 19.87
C VAL A 88 -3.71 2.81 18.67
N ASP A 89 -2.71 2.45 17.91
CA ASP A 89 -2.77 1.55 16.77
C ASP A 89 -1.35 0.97 16.62
N GLY A 90 -1.14 0.06 15.69
CA GLY A 90 0.18 -0.51 15.43
C GLY A 90 0.27 -1.09 14.04
N GLY A 91 1.49 -1.19 13.57
CA GLY A 91 1.81 -1.76 12.28
C GLY A 91 3.31 -1.78 12.05
N TYR A 92 3.70 -2.01 10.83
CA TYR A 92 5.08 -2.19 10.43
C TYR A 92 5.39 -1.38 9.18
N GLY A 93 6.60 -0.86 9.11
CA GLY A 93 7.20 -0.34 7.89
C GLY A 93 8.37 -1.21 7.46
N ILE A 94 8.55 -1.40 6.17
CA ILE A 94 9.73 -2.08 5.60
C ILE A 94 10.19 -1.36 4.34
N CYS A 95 11.52 -1.30 4.14
CA CYS A 95 12.08 -0.82 2.88
C CYS A 95 11.54 -1.65 1.70
N ARG A 96 10.92 -0.98 0.71
CA ARG A 96 10.31 -1.66 -0.44
C ARG A 96 11.34 -2.49 -1.22
N ARG A 97 12.57 -1.98 -1.39
CA ARG A 97 13.66 -2.73 -2.03
C ARG A 97 13.96 -4.02 -1.27
N ARG A 98 14.04 -3.91 0.07
CA ARG A 98 14.37 -5.08 0.90
C ARG A 98 13.25 -6.13 0.90
N LEU A 99 11.99 -5.70 0.94
CA LEU A 99 10.85 -6.60 0.78
C LEU A 99 10.94 -7.38 -0.54
N LEU A 100 11.20 -6.70 -1.66
CA LEU A 100 11.34 -7.37 -2.95
C LEU A 100 12.54 -8.30 -2.99
N GLN A 101 13.67 -7.89 -2.41
CA GLN A 101 14.88 -8.71 -2.33
C GLN A 101 14.62 -10.01 -1.54
N ILE A 102 13.94 -9.94 -0.39
CA ILE A 102 13.55 -11.14 0.39
C ILE A 102 12.70 -12.09 -0.48
N LEU A 103 11.74 -11.55 -1.21
CA LEU A 103 10.88 -12.37 -2.06
C LEU A 103 11.65 -12.98 -3.25
N VAL A 104 12.60 -12.25 -3.85
CA VAL A 104 13.47 -12.76 -4.91
C VAL A 104 14.37 -13.88 -4.37
N GLU A 105 15.08 -13.64 -3.27
CA GLU A 105 15.94 -14.63 -2.61
C GLU A 105 15.17 -15.92 -2.31
N ARG A 106 13.94 -15.77 -1.80
CA ARG A 106 13.07 -16.91 -1.50
C ARG A 106 12.60 -17.64 -2.75
N ALA A 107 12.19 -16.93 -3.79
CA ALA A 107 11.78 -17.53 -5.06
C ALA A 107 12.92 -18.34 -5.70
N LEU A 108 14.13 -17.78 -5.74
CA LEU A 108 15.34 -18.47 -6.24
C LEU A 108 15.65 -19.73 -5.41
N ALA A 109 15.57 -19.65 -4.08
CA ALA A 109 15.80 -20.78 -3.18
C ALA A 109 14.80 -21.93 -3.40
N LEU A 110 13.60 -21.63 -3.90
CA LEU A 110 12.58 -22.61 -4.27
C LEU A 110 12.71 -23.12 -5.72
N GLY A 111 13.72 -22.67 -6.46
CA GLY A 111 13.93 -23.09 -7.85
C GLY A 111 13.00 -22.38 -8.85
N VAL A 112 12.59 -21.13 -8.56
CA VAL A 112 11.95 -20.25 -9.55
C VAL A 112 13.05 -19.62 -10.42
N ASP A 113 12.89 -19.61 -11.74
CA ASP A 113 13.75 -18.88 -12.66
C ASP A 113 13.35 -17.40 -12.69
N VAL A 114 14.13 -16.52 -12.07
CA VAL A 114 13.86 -15.07 -12.03
C VAL A 114 14.80 -14.35 -13.00
N ARG A 115 14.22 -13.80 -14.07
CA ARG A 115 14.94 -13.12 -15.15
C ARG A 115 14.73 -11.62 -15.08
N PHE A 116 15.77 -10.89 -14.72
CA PHE A 116 15.81 -9.43 -14.78
C PHE A 116 16.21 -8.98 -16.19
N GLU A 117 15.93 -7.71 -16.52
CA GLU A 117 16.15 -7.12 -17.85
C GLU A 117 15.48 -7.94 -18.96
N SER A 118 14.39 -8.64 -18.59
CA SER A 118 13.60 -9.52 -19.41
C SER A 118 12.20 -8.92 -19.60
N GLU A 119 12.07 -8.00 -20.56
CA GLU A 119 10.81 -7.35 -20.84
C GLU A 119 9.91 -8.23 -21.71
N ILE A 120 8.73 -8.56 -21.24
CA ILE A 120 7.67 -9.18 -22.03
C ILE A 120 6.73 -8.10 -22.53
N SER A 121 6.84 -7.77 -23.80
CA SER A 121 6.01 -6.78 -24.47
C SER A 121 4.80 -7.39 -25.16
N GLU A 122 4.90 -8.65 -25.59
CA GLU A 122 3.86 -9.37 -26.32
C GLU A 122 3.65 -10.78 -25.78
N LEU A 123 2.43 -11.28 -25.88
CA LEU A 123 2.06 -12.63 -25.41
C LEU A 123 2.78 -13.75 -26.17
N SER A 124 3.16 -13.51 -27.42
CA SER A 124 3.93 -14.45 -28.26
C SER A 124 5.26 -14.86 -27.64
N GLN A 125 5.88 -13.99 -26.83
CA GLN A 125 7.16 -14.25 -26.15
C GLN A 125 7.06 -15.31 -25.03
N VAL A 126 5.84 -15.60 -24.58
CA VAL A 126 5.53 -16.55 -23.49
C VAL A 126 4.39 -17.50 -23.88
N ALA A 127 4.19 -17.72 -25.18
CA ALA A 127 3.08 -18.51 -25.74
C ALA A 127 3.14 -19.99 -25.37
N ASP A 128 4.31 -20.51 -24.98
CA ASP A 128 4.54 -21.89 -24.56
C ASP A 128 4.10 -22.16 -23.09
N ALA A 129 3.72 -21.11 -22.35
CA ALA A 129 3.26 -21.25 -20.98
C ALA A 129 1.82 -21.79 -20.92
N ASP A 130 1.58 -22.75 -20.02
CA ASP A 130 0.23 -23.23 -19.72
C ASP A 130 -0.61 -22.13 -19.03
N LEU A 131 0.05 -21.27 -18.24
CA LEU A 131 -0.54 -20.13 -17.55
C LEU A 131 0.38 -18.91 -17.63
N ILE A 132 -0.19 -17.77 -18.02
CA ILE A 132 0.49 -16.46 -18.02
C ILE A 132 -0.11 -15.59 -16.92
N VAL A 133 0.72 -15.18 -15.95
CA VAL A 133 0.32 -14.33 -14.85
C VAL A 133 0.84 -12.91 -15.08
N ALA A 134 -0.06 -12.01 -15.45
CA ALA A 134 0.25 -10.60 -15.62
C ALA A 134 0.26 -9.89 -14.26
N ALA A 135 1.45 -9.64 -13.74
CA ALA A 135 1.76 -8.92 -12.49
C ALA A 135 2.61 -7.66 -12.77
N ASP A 136 2.55 -7.12 -13.98
CA ASP A 136 3.35 -6.04 -14.54
C ASP A 136 2.86 -4.62 -14.16
N GLY A 137 2.05 -4.54 -13.10
CA GLY A 137 1.68 -3.30 -12.41
C GLY A 137 0.60 -2.47 -13.12
N VAL A 138 0.39 -1.26 -12.60
CA VAL A 138 -0.69 -0.36 -13.06
C VAL A 138 -0.60 -0.02 -14.56
N ALA A 139 0.61 0.01 -15.11
CA ALA A 139 0.86 0.25 -16.53
C ALA A 139 0.94 -1.05 -17.35
N SER A 140 0.32 -2.13 -16.92
CA SER A 140 0.36 -3.44 -17.55
C SER A 140 0.22 -3.39 -19.05
N ARG A 141 1.21 -3.94 -19.77
CA ARG A 141 1.17 -4.08 -21.24
C ARG A 141 0.26 -5.23 -21.61
N LEU A 142 0.34 -6.36 -20.93
CA LEU A 142 -0.49 -7.53 -21.20
C LEU A 142 -1.98 -7.21 -21.06
N ARG A 143 -2.37 -6.42 -20.05
CA ARG A 143 -3.74 -5.91 -19.93
C ARG A 143 -4.13 -5.04 -21.14
N ARG A 144 -3.25 -4.15 -21.61
CA ARG A 144 -3.55 -3.29 -22.76
C ARG A 144 -3.71 -4.07 -24.06
N HIS A 145 -2.92 -5.11 -24.29
CA HIS A 145 -3.04 -5.97 -25.48
C HIS A 145 -4.39 -6.70 -25.57
N ARG A 146 -5.05 -6.91 -24.42
CA ARG A 146 -6.37 -7.56 -24.34
C ARG A 146 -7.40 -6.67 -23.67
N ALA A 147 -7.35 -5.37 -23.93
CA ALA A 147 -8.22 -4.38 -23.29
C ALA A 147 -9.71 -4.61 -23.57
N ASP A 148 -10.06 -5.13 -24.75
CA ASP A 148 -11.40 -5.54 -25.14
C ASP A 148 -11.96 -6.66 -24.24
N GLN A 149 -11.11 -7.57 -23.79
CA GLN A 149 -11.47 -8.70 -22.93
C GLN A 149 -11.47 -8.29 -21.44
N PHE A 150 -10.42 -7.60 -20.97
CA PHE A 150 -10.30 -7.18 -19.56
C PHE A 150 -11.18 -5.97 -19.21
N ARG A 151 -11.50 -5.12 -20.20
CA ARG A 151 -12.35 -3.92 -20.07
C ARG A 151 -11.92 -3.04 -18.89
N PRO A 152 -10.68 -2.51 -18.92
CA PRO A 152 -10.16 -1.67 -17.85
C PRO A 152 -10.90 -0.33 -17.79
N GLN A 153 -11.19 0.12 -16.59
CA GLN A 153 -11.65 1.46 -16.27
C GLN A 153 -10.58 2.13 -15.42
N ILE A 154 -10.08 3.27 -15.85
CA ILE A 154 -9.03 4.02 -15.16
C ILE A 154 -9.55 5.42 -14.89
N GLU A 155 -9.60 5.79 -13.61
CA GLU A 155 -10.00 7.11 -13.14
C GLU A 155 -8.79 7.78 -12.47
N ALA A 156 -8.45 9.00 -12.86
CA ALA A 156 -7.43 9.79 -12.18
C ALA A 156 -8.04 10.56 -11.00
N GLY A 157 -7.45 10.43 -9.82
CA GLY A 157 -7.76 11.27 -8.67
C GLY A 157 -7.34 12.72 -8.92
N ARG A 158 -7.98 13.63 -8.20
CA ARG A 158 -7.76 15.07 -8.37
C ARG A 158 -6.43 15.51 -7.76
N ASN A 159 -6.12 15.07 -6.55
CA ASN A 159 -4.95 15.52 -5.80
C ASN A 159 -3.63 15.16 -6.46
N LYS A 160 -2.63 16.00 -6.22
CA LYS A 160 -1.22 15.75 -6.54
C LYS A 160 -0.52 15.16 -5.33
N TYR A 161 0.30 14.15 -5.56
CA TYR A 161 1.14 13.59 -4.50
C TYR A 161 2.54 13.29 -5.00
N ILE A 162 3.49 13.24 -4.07
CA ILE A 162 4.86 12.79 -4.30
C ILE A 162 5.33 11.91 -3.16
N TRP A 163 6.11 10.89 -3.49
CA TRP A 163 6.64 9.93 -2.53
C TRP A 163 8.11 10.22 -2.25
N LEU A 164 8.35 10.90 -1.15
CA LEU A 164 9.66 11.29 -0.64
C LEU A 164 10.08 10.43 0.54
N ALA A 165 11.33 10.61 1.00
CA ALA A 165 11.83 10.13 2.28
C ALA A 165 12.52 11.25 3.04
N THR A 166 12.82 10.98 4.32
CA THR A 166 13.59 11.88 5.20
C THR A 166 14.35 11.06 6.22
N THR A 167 15.44 11.63 6.74
CA THR A 167 16.15 11.07 7.90
C THR A 167 15.48 11.39 9.24
N GLN A 168 14.42 12.25 9.24
CA GLN A 168 13.59 12.47 10.43
C GLN A 168 12.89 11.18 10.84
N PRO A 169 13.06 10.69 12.08
CA PRO A 169 12.36 9.51 12.56
C PRO A 169 10.90 9.81 12.86
N PHE A 170 10.00 8.95 12.36
CA PHE A 170 8.58 8.96 12.67
C PHE A 170 8.20 7.64 13.36
N PRO A 171 8.29 7.55 14.70
CA PRO A 171 8.01 6.33 15.44
C PRO A 171 6.53 5.93 15.46
N SER A 172 5.66 6.84 15.05
CA SER A 172 4.22 6.65 14.84
C SER A 172 3.84 6.95 13.41
N PHE A 173 2.77 6.35 12.92
CA PHE A 173 2.21 6.75 11.63
C PHE A 173 1.62 8.16 11.74
N THR A 174 2.25 9.14 11.13
CA THR A 174 1.94 10.56 11.30
C THR A 174 1.23 11.14 10.09
N PHE A 175 0.12 11.82 10.33
CA PHE A 175 -0.56 12.71 9.39
C PHE A 175 -0.31 14.15 9.83
N GLY A 176 0.40 14.93 9.05
CA GLY A 176 0.61 16.35 9.32
C GLY A 176 -0.08 17.21 8.28
N PHE A 177 -0.79 18.26 8.73
CA PHE A 177 -1.55 19.16 7.88
C PHE A 177 -1.08 20.60 8.10
N VAL A 178 -0.60 21.25 7.06
CA VAL A 178 0.02 22.59 7.13
C VAL A 178 -0.72 23.55 6.20
N PRO A 179 -1.18 24.72 6.69
CA PRO A 179 -1.75 25.76 5.85
C PRO A 179 -0.62 26.53 5.12
N THR A 180 -0.88 26.90 3.87
CA THR A 180 0.00 27.76 3.08
C THR A 180 -0.81 28.93 2.52
N SER A 181 -0.13 29.90 1.90
CA SER A 181 -0.79 30.99 1.17
C SER A 181 -1.68 30.52 0.02
N ALA A 182 -1.42 29.32 -0.53
CA ALA A 182 -2.15 28.74 -1.65
C ALA A 182 -3.20 27.68 -1.23
N GLY A 183 -3.29 27.33 0.06
CA GLY A 183 -4.21 26.32 0.58
C GLY A 183 -3.51 25.31 1.48
N TRP A 184 -4.18 24.19 1.75
CA TRP A 184 -3.65 23.16 2.62
C TRP A 184 -2.76 22.18 1.86
N ILE A 185 -1.63 21.81 2.47
CA ILE A 185 -0.74 20.73 2.05
C ILE A 185 -0.56 19.78 3.25
N TRP A 186 -0.44 18.49 3.00
CA TRP A 186 -0.31 17.51 4.09
C TRP A 186 0.65 16.40 3.72
N PHE A 187 1.08 15.66 4.74
CA PHE A 187 1.95 14.51 4.55
C PHE A 187 1.48 13.31 5.36
N HIS A 188 1.92 12.13 4.91
CA HIS A 188 1.85 10.86 5.61
C HIS A 188 3.29 10.39 5.84
N ALA A 189 3.69 10.16 7.09
CA ALA A 189 5.05 9.73 7.40
C ALA A 189 5.07 8.54 8.35
N TYR A 190 6.05 7.67 8.17
CA TYR A 190 6.31 6.49 8.99
C TYR A 190 7.73 5.98 8.75
N SER A 191 8.37 5.45 9.79
CA SER A 191 9.68 4.80 9.68
C SER A 191 9.58 3.44 8.98
N PHE A 192 10.53 3.13 8.11
CA PHE A 192 10.61 1.85 7.38
C PHE A 192 11.99 1.21 7.45
N LYS A 193 12.93 1.94 7.97
CA LYS A 193 14.30 1.55 8.27
C LYS A 193 14.79 2.42 9.42
N GLU A 194 15.74 1.95 10.20
CA GLU A 194 16.40 2.77 11.22
C GLU A 194 16.96 4.05 10.60
N GLY A 195 16.63 5.19 11.19
CA GLY A 195 17.06 6.51 10.72
C GLY A 195 16.46 6.98 9.39
N VAL A 196 15.48 6.26 8.81
CA VAL A 196 14.84 6.68 7.54
C VAL A 196 13.33 6.46 7.59
N SER A 197 12.60 7.50 7.19
CA SER A 197 11.14 7.48 7.12
C SER A 197 10.64 7.80 5.71
N THR A 198 9.53 7.19 5.35
CA THR A 198 8.73 7.62 4.20
C THR A 198 8.06 8.96 4.54
N PHE A 199 7.97 9.85 3.54
CA PHE A 199 7.32 11.15 3.64
C PHE A 199 6.52 11.42 2.37
N ILE A 200 5.24 11.01 2.36
CA ILE A 200 4.36 11.20 1.20
C ILE A 200 3.67 12.55 1.35
N VAL A 201 3.92 13.46 0.43
CA VAL A 201 3.26 14.77 0.40
C VAL A 201 2.09 14.73 -0.56
N GLU A 202 0.96 15.33 -0.16
CA GLU A 202 -0.25 15.42 -0.97
C GLU A 202 -0.89 16.81 -0.83
N CYS A 203 -1.46 17.34 -1.91
CA CYS A 203 -2.23 18.59 -1.91
C CYS A 203 -3.23 18.62 -3.07
N ALA A 204 -4.18 19.56 -2.99
CA ALA A 204 -5.07 19.88 -4.10
C ALA A 204 -4.30 20.53 -5.27
N PRO A 205 -4.77 20.38 -6.53
CA PRO A 205 -4.14 20.98 -7.69
C PRO A 205 -3.95 22.49 -7.55
N GLU A 206 -4.92 23.19 -6.98
CA GLU A 206 -4.88 24.65 -6.78
C GLU A 206 -3.76 25.05 -5.82
N THR A 207 -3.53 24.24 -4.77
CA THR A 207 -2.41 24.46 -3.83
C THR A 207 -1.08 24.18 -4.53
N TRP A 208 -1.01 23.08 -5.31
CA TRP A 208 0.19 22.70 -6.06
C TRP A 208 0.60 23.75 -7.09
N ASP A 209 -0.37 24.27 -7.85
CA ASP A 209 -0.17 25.35 -8.84
C ASP A 209 0.18 26.67 -8.14
N GLY A 210 -0.55 27.04 -7.08
CA GLY A 210 -0.33 28.29 -6.32
C GLY A 210 1.02 28.34 -5.61
N LEU A 211 1.60 27.20 -5.25
CA LEU A 211 2.96 27.06 -4.70
C LEU A 211 4.03 26.95 -5.82
N GLY A 212 3.65 26.88 -7.09
CA GLY A 212 4.56 26.74 -8.22
C GLY A 212 5.31 25.39 -8.30
N LEU A 213 4.87 24.37 -7.55
CA LEU A 213 5.57 23.08 -7.40
C LEU A 213 5.72 22.32 -8.73
N GLY A 214 4.85 22.55 -9.71
CA GLY A 214 4.88 21.90 -11.02
C GLY A 214 5.92 22.49 -11.99
N THR A 215 6.39 23.70 -11.74
CA THR A 215 7.32 24.42 -12.61
C THR A 215 8.72 24.53 -12.03
N MET A 216 8.86 24.39 -10.71
CA MET A 216 10.13 24.47 -10.00
C MET A 216 11.10 23.35 -10.41
N ARG A 217 12.39 23.66 -10.35
CA ARG A 217 13.44 22.63 -10.37
C ARG A 217 13.34 21.77 -9.12
N ALA A 218 13.80 20.52 -9.22
CA ALA A 218 13.68 19.54 -8.14
C ALA A 218 14.28 20.03 -6.80
N ASP A 219 15.47 20.62 -6.85
CA ASP A 219 16.16 21.18 -5.68
C ASP A 219 15.38 22.32 -5.00
N ALA A 220 14.85 23.23 -5.79
CA ALA A 220 14.04 24.35 -5.29
C ALA A 220 12.70 23.85 -4.72
N ALA A 221 12.06 22.87 -5.36
CA ALA A 221 10.83 22.28 -4.88
C ALA A 221 11.03 21.52 -3.56
N LEU A 222 12.14 20.77 -3.40
CA LEU A 222 12.49 20.13 -2.12
C LEU A 222 12.67 21.16 -1.01
N LYS A 223 13.46 22.22 -1.25
CA LYS A 223 13.64 23.31 -0.28
C LYS A 223 12.34 24.00 0.10
N THR A 224 11.44 24.20 -0.86
CA THR A 224 10.11 24.76 -0.59
C THR A 224 9.31 23.84 0.33
N LEU A 225 9.30 22.53 0.07
CA LEU A 225 8.62 21.55 0.92
C LEU A 225 9.28 21.46 2.31
N GLU A 226 10.61 21.47 2.38
CA GLU A 226 11.35 21.50 3.65
C GLU A 226 11.01 22.74 4.48
N SER A 227 10.89 23.90 3.86
CA SER A 227 10.45 25.11 4.54
C SER A 227 9.01 25.03 5.05
N ILE A 228 8.09 24.48 4.24
CA ILE A 228 6.69 24.30 4.63
C ILE A 228 6.58 23.34 5.81
N PHE A 229 7.33 22.24 5.80
CA PHE A 229 7.28 21.21 6.84
C PHE A 229 8.40 21.31 7.87
N ALA A 230 9.08 22.47 8.00
CA ALA A 230 10.25 22.66 8.86
C ALA A 230 10.03 22.20 10.31
N LYS A 231 8.85 22.51 10.89
CA LYS A 231 8.45 22.07 12.23
C LYS A 231 8.43 20.54 12.38
N HIS A 232 8.02 19.81 11.34
CA HIS A 232 7.87 18.35 11.37
C HIS A 232 9.15 17.62 10.98
N LEU A 233 10.01 18.30 10.20
CA LEU A 233 11.28 17.75 9.75
C LEU A 233 12.43 17.99 10.74
N ASP A 234 12.28 18.92 11.68
CA ASP A 234 13.22 19.19 12.76
C ASP A 234 14.70 19.30 12.27
N GLY A 235 14.90 20.06 11.18
CA GLY A 235 16.21 20.24 10.55
C GLY A 235 16.66 19.15 9.59
N HIS A 236 15.89 18.06 9.44
CA HIS A 236 16.19 17.01 8.48
C HIS A 236 15.70 17.36 7.07
N GLY A 237 16.46 16.96 6.05
CA GLY A 237 16.11 17.20 4.65
C GLY A 237 15.14 16.15 4.08
N LEU A 238 14.58 16.48 2.91
CA LEU A 238 13.77 15.59 2.10
C LEU A 238 14.58 14.96 0.97
N MET A 239 14.34 13.69 0.68
CA MET A 239 15.03 12.91 -0.36
C MET A 239 14.03 12.45 -1.42
N SER A 240 14.41 12.57 -2.70
CA SER A 240 13.68 11.99 -3.84
C SER A 240 14.58 10.96 -4.53
N ARG A 241 14.01 9.81 -4.92
CA ARG A 241 14.75 8.80 -5.71
C ARG A 241 14.82 9.14 -7.20
N ASP A 242 13.80 9.78 -7.69
CA ASP A 242 13.66 10.08 -9.12
C ASP A 242 14.22 11.48 -9.47
N GLY A 243 15.09 12.00 -8.61
CA GLY A 243 15.67 13.35 -8.68
C GLY A 243 16.75 13.57 -9.76
N HIS A 244 16.92 12.65 -10.70
CA HIS A 244 17.83 12.85 -11.85
C HIS A 244 17.22 13.69 -12.96
N GLY A 245 15.95 14.10 -12.82
CA GLY A 245 15.26 15.00 -13.72
C GLY A 245 15.26 16.46 -13.23
N ASN A 246 15.00 17.39 -14.13
CA ASN A 246 14.90 18.81 -13.79
C ASN A 246 13.74 19.14 -12.83
N ARG A 247 12.76 18.26 -12.63
CA ARG A 247 11.56 18.47 -11.82
C ARG A 247 11.24 17.25 -10.95
N LEU A 248 10.55 17.48 -9.82
CA LEU A 248 10.03 16.38 -8.99
C LEU A 248 8.87 15.65 -9.69
N PRO A 249 8.79 14.32 -9.56
CA PRO A 249 7.78 13.48 -10.24
C PRO A 249 6.45 13.50 -9.46
N TRP A 250 5.72 14.60 -9.49
CA TRP A 250 4.38 14.68 -8.95
C TRP A 250 3.40 13.82 -9.74
N LEU A 251 2.56 13.07 -9.06
CA LEU A 251 1.60 12.14 -9.63
C LEU A 251 0.18 12.48 -9.19
N SER A 252 -0.80 12.05 -9.99
CA SER A 252 -2.18 11.89 -9.55
C SER A 252 -2.49 10.40 -9.47
N PHE A 253 -3.14 9.97 -8.40
CA PHE A 253 -3.43 8.55 -8.20
C PHE A 253 -4.39 8.04 -9.27
N ARG A 254 -4.10 6.87 -9.83
CA ARG A 254 -4.95 6.21 -10.83
C ARG A 254 -5.66 5.04 -10.18
N THR A 255 -6.98 5.13 -10.08
CA THR A 255 -7.82 4.00 -9.68
C THR A 255 -8.11 3.15 -10.90
N LEU A 256 -7.67 1.89 -10.85
CA LEU A 256 -7.90 0.90 -11.91
C LEU A 256 -8.90 -0.16 -11.42
N VAL A 257 -9.86 -0.45 -12.28
CA VAL A 257 -10.79 -1.59 -12.15
C VAL A 257 -10.85 -2.31 -13.48
N ASN A 258 -10.70 -3.63 -13.48
CA ASN A 258 -10.95 -4.45 -14.65
C ASN A 258 -12.28 -5.21 -14.48
N ARG A 259 -13.10 -5.29 -15.53
CA ARG A 259 -14.37 -6.01 -15.50
C ARG A 259 -14.16 -7.52 -15.37
N THR A 260 -13.18 -8.05 -16.09
CA THR A 260 -12.71 -9.44 -16.01
C THR A 260 -11.23 -9.46 -15.62
N TRP A 261 -10.80 -10.51 -14.95
CA TRP A 261 -9.42 -10.63 -14.48
C TRP A 261 -8.66 -11.76 -15.18
N HIS A 262 -9.31 -12.51 -16.06
CA HIS A 262 -8.66 -13.51 -16.90
C HIS A 262 -9.28 -13.52 -18.29
N ALA A 263 -8.49 -13.97 -19.25
CA ALA A 263 -8.87 -14.22 -20.62
C ALA A 263 -7.99 -15.35 -21.15
N ASP A 264 -8.61 -16.42 -21.62
CA ASP A 264 -7.93 -17.68 -22.01
C ASP A 264 -7.02 -18.18 -20.85
N ASN A 265 -5.71 -18.32 -21.10
CA ASN A 265 -4.70 -18.69 -20.11
C ASN A 265 -3.98 -17.49 -19.46
N VAL A 266 -4.42 -16.26 -19.67
CA VAL A 266 -3.85 -15.04 -19.09
C VAL A 266 -4.68 -14.58 -17.90
N VAL A 267 -4.05 -14.32 -16.75
CA VAL A 267 -4.71 -13.81 -15.54
C VAL A 267 -3.98 -12.57 -15.01
N LEU A 268 -4.75 -11.58 -14.55
CA LEU A 268 -4.23 -10.36 -13.92
C LEU A 268 -4.21 -10.51 -12.41
N ILE A 269 -3.12 -10.09 -11.77
CA ILE A 269 -3.00 -9.98 -10.30
C ILE A 269 -2.32 -8.68 -9.87
N GLY A 270 -2.52 -8.27 -8.63
CA GLY A 270 -1.94 -7.04 -8.09
C GLY A 270 -2.37 -5.79 -8.85
N ASP A 271 -1.47 -4.82 -8.99
CA ASP A 271 -1.77 -3.54 -9.64
C ASP A 271 -2.06 -3.67 -11.15
N ALA A 272 -1.80 -4.81 -11.77
CA ALA A 272 -2.27 -5.11 -13.12
C ALA A 272 -3.78 -5.37 -13.15
N ALA A 273 -4.33 -5.98 -12.11
CA ALA A 273 -5.76 -6.28 -11.96
C ALA A 273 -6.54 -5.11 -11.38
N HIS A 274 -6.01 -4.43 -10.38
CA HIS A 274 -6.70 -3.37 -9.63
C HIS A 274 -5.74 -2.50 -8.84
N THR A 275 -6.11 -1.25 -8.59
CA THR A 275 -5.40 -0.37 -7.66
C THR A 275 -6.34 0.12 -6.56
N THR A 276 -5.75 0.47 -5.41
CA THR A 276 -6.43 1.11 -4.29
C THR A 276 -5.61 2.29 -3.80
N HIS A 277 -6.27 3.40 -3.48
CA HIS A 277 -5.60 4.62 -3.06
C HIS A 277 -4.67 4.38 -1.87
N PHE A 278 -3.46 4.95 -1.90
CA PHE A 278 -2.42 4.71 -0.89
C PHE A 278 -2.82 5.11 0.55
N THR A 279 -3.81 6.00 0.70
CA THR A 279 -4.33 6.43 2.01
C THR A 279 -4.95 5.32 2.87
N ILE A 280 -5.15 4.12 2.32
CA ILE A 280 -5.59 2.95 3.08
C ILE A 280 -4.47 1.93 3.34
N GLY A 281 -3.27 2.14 2.77
CA GLY A 281 -2.08 1.34 3.03
C GLY A 281 -2.16 -0.13 2.61
N SER A 282 -3.03 -0.50 1.66
CA SER A 282 -3.35 -1.91 1.40
C SER A 282 -2.75 -2.51 0.12
N GLY A 283 -2.05 -1.73 -0.72
CA GLY A 283 -1.61 -2.21 -2.04
C GLY A 283 -0.78 -3.49 -2.00
N THR A 284 0.27 -3.53 -1.18
CA THR A 284 1.14 -4.72 -1.04
C THR A 284 0.37 -5.92 -0.48
N ARG A 285 -0.48 -5.71 0.52
CA ARG A 285 -1.33 -6.76 1.07
C ARG A 285 -2.25 -7.36 0.02
N LEU A 286 -2.95 -6.52 -0.74
CA LEU A 286 -3.89 -6.98 -1.78
C LEU A 286 -3.17 -7.76 -2.88
N ALA A 287 -1.94 -7.37 -3.23
CA ALA A 287 -1.10 -8.10 -4.18
C ALA A 287 -0.73 -9.51 -3.67
N ILE A 288 -0.39 -9.63 -2.39
CA ILE A 288 -0.13 -10.93 -1.73
C ILE A 288 -1.41 -11.77 -1.63
N ASP A 289 -2.53 -11.16 -1.26
CA ASP A 289 -3.84 -11.84 -1.20
C ASP A 289 -4.26 -12.39 -2.57
N ASP A 290 -3.99 -11.66 -3.66
CA ASP A 290 -4.26 -12.14 -5.03
C ASP A 290 -3.40 -13.36 -5.36
N ALA A 291 -2.11 -13.30 -5.05
CA ALA A 291 -1.17 -14.39 -5.27
C ALA A 291 -1.61 -15.68 -4.56
N VAL A 292 -1.98 -15.58 -3.28
CA VAL A 292 -2.46 -16.71 -2.48
C VAL A 292 -3.79 -17.25 -3.03
N ALA A 293 -4.72 -16.36 -3.39
CA ALA A 293 -6.04 -16.76 -3.88
C ALA A 293 -5.95 -17.45 -5.25
N LEU A 294 -5.07 -16.97 -6.16
CA LEU A 294 -4.85 -17.60 -7.45
C LEU A 294 -4.23 -18.99 -7.27
N ALA A 295 -3.19 -19.12 -6.44
CA ALA A 295 -2.56 -20.38 -6.15
C ALA A 295 -3.56 -21.37 -5.49
N SER A 296 -4.46 -20.90 -4.63
CA SER A 296 -5.50 -21.73 -4.03
C SER A 296 -6.51 -22.22 -5.07
N ALA A 297 -6.98 -21.33 -5.94
CA ALA A 297 -7.93 -21.71 -6.98
C ALA A 297 -7.35 -22.74 -7.95
N LEU A 298 -6.07 -22.62 -8.31
CA LEU A 298 -5.36 -23.57 -9.17
C LEU A 298 -5.20 -24.96 -8.51
N SER A 299 -5.17 -25.03 -7.19
CA SER A 299 -5.11 -26.31 -6.45
C SER A 299 -6.49 -26.92 -6.17
N GLU A 300 -7.54 -26.09 -6.11
CA GLU A 300 -8.92 -26.49 -5.79
C GLU A 300 -9.70 -27.01 -7.01
N HIS A 301 -9.24 -26.75 -8.23
CA HIS A 301 -9.95 -27.03 -9.47
C HIS A 301 -9.10 -27.80 -10.48
N ASP A 302 -9.67 -28.82 -11.10
CA ASP A 302 -9.01 -29.72 -12.05
C ASP A 302 -8.78 -29.09 -13.44
N SER A 303 -9.44 -27.96 -13.76
CA SER A 303 -9.28 -27.28 -15.04
C SER A 303 -8.93 -25.82 -14.87
N LEU A 304 -7.99 -25.33 -15.71
CA LEU A 304 -7.52 -23.96 -15.69
C LEU A 304 -8.67 -22.93 -15.83
N PRO A 305 -9.62 -23.06 -16.78
CA PRO A 305 -10.72 -22.10 -16.91
C PRO A 305 -11.57 -22.00 -15.63
N ARG A 306 -11.88 -23.13 -14.97
CA ARG A 306 -12.64 -23.15 -13.71
C ARG A 306 -11.85 -22.51 -12.56
N ALA A 307 -10.55 -22.75 -12.48
CA ALA A 307 -9.69 -22.15 -11.48
C ALA A 307 -9.64 -20.61 -11.65
N LEU A 308 -9.44 -20.12 -12.87
CA LEU A 308 -9.36 -18.68 -13.15
C LEU A 308 -10.70 -17.97 -12.91
N ASP A 309 -11.80 -18.60 -13.26
CA ASP A 309 -13.14 -18.13 -12.96
C ASP A 309 -13.40 -18.03 -11.45
N ALA A 310 -13.06 -19.06 -10.68
CA ALA A 310 -13.22 -19.10 -9.25
C ALA A 310 -12.37 -18.02 -8.56
N PHE A 311 -11.11 -17.90 -8.97
CA PHE A 311 -10.21 -16.83 -8.52
C PHE A 311 -10.81 -15.45 -8.75
N SER A 312 -11.18 -15.15 -10.00
CA SER A 312 -11.70 -13.83 -10.38
C SER A 312 -12.95 -13.46 -9.58
N ARG A 313 -13.92 -14.34 -9.47
CA ARG A 313 -15.14 -14.10 -8.70
C ARG A 313 -14.87 -13.91 -7.21
N ARG A 314 -14.01 -14.74 -6.61
CA ARG A 314 -13.64 -14.67 -5.18
C ARG A 314 -12.97 -13.33 -4.87
N ARG A 315 -11.95 -12.96 -5.67
CA ARG A 315 -11.15 -11.75 -5.43
C ARG A 315 -11.93 -10.47 -5.71
N GLN A 316 -12.69 -10.39 -6.79
CA GLN A 316 -13.52 -9.23 -7.10
C GLN A 316 -14.54 -8.94 -5.99
N ARG A 317 -15.18 -9.98 -5.43
CA ARG A 317 -16.10 -9.82 -4.29
C ARG A 317 -15.40 -9.31 -3.04
N ALA A 318 -14.25 -9.92 -2.67
CA ALA A 318 -13.47 -9.50 -1.51
C ALA A 318 -12.96 -8.04 -1.66
N LEU A 319 -12.51 -7.68 -2.85
CA LEU A 319 -11.95 -6.37 -3.15
C LEU A 319 -12.99 -5.25 -3.22
N ALA A 320 -14.23 -5.53 -3.61
CA ALA A 320 -15.28 -4.52 -3.82
C ALA A 320 -15.51 -3.60 -2.61
N ARG A 321 -15.38 -4.14 -1.39
CA ARG A 321 -15.46 -3.35 -0.16
C ARG A 321 -14.23 -2.44 0.00
N VAL A 322 -13.04 -3.01 -0.18
CA VAL A 322 -11.76 -2.30 -0.01
C VAL A 322 -11.62 -1.16 -1.01
N GLN A 323 -11.94 -1.41 -2.29
CA GLN A 323 -11.92 -0.38 -3.33
C GLN A 323 -12.90 0.76 -3.03
N ARG A 324 -14.10 0.43 -2.54
CA ARG A 324 -15.06 1.45 -2.12
C ARG A 324 -14.54 2.29 -0.96
N GLU A 325 -13.96 1.67 0.06
CA GLU A 325 -13.36 2.36 1.20
C GLU A 325 -12.17 3.24 0.77
N ALA A 326 -11.35 2.76 -0.17
CA ALA A 326 -10.24 3.52 -0.74
C ALA A 326 -10.73 4.76 -1.52
N ARG A 327 -11.78 4.63 -2.33
CA ARG A 327 -12.39 5.77 -3.03
C ARG A 327 -12.95 6.80 -2.05
N LEU A 328 -13.70 6.36 -1.03
CA LEU A 328 -14.21 7.26 -0.01
C LEU A 328 -13.11 7.99 0.75
N SER A 329 -11.99 7.29 1.02
CA SER A 329 -10.82 7.89 1.65
C SER A 329 -10.16 8.93 0.74
N ALA A 330 -9.95 8.63 -0.55
CA ALA A 330 -9.41 9.58 -1.53
C ALA A 330 -10.28 10.83 -1.65
N GLU A 331 -11.59 10.64 -1.86
CA GLU A 331 -12.56 11.73 -1.94
C GLU A 331 -12.61 12.59 -0.67
N TRP A 332 -12.37 12.00 0.49
CA TRP A 332 -12.27 12.73 1.75
C TRP A 332 -11.08 13.70 1.74
N PHE A 333 -9.89 13.24 1.32
CA PHE A 333 -8.72 14.09 1.18
C PHE A 333 -8.88 15.15 0.09
N GLU A 334 -9.50 14.81 -1.04
CA GLU A 334 -9.84 15.78 -2.10
C GLU A 334 -10.81 16.88 -1.62
N ASN A 335 -11.58 16.62 -0.57
CA ASN A 335 -12.50 17.56 0.06
C ASN A 335 -12.00 18.03 1.45
N LEU A 336 -10.69 18.02 1.70
CA LEU A 336 -10.07 18.38 2.98
C LEU A 336 -10.59 19.72 3.55
N PRO A 337 -10.79 20.81 2.76
CA PRO A 337 -11.29 22.09 3.28
C PRO A 337 -12.65 22.00 3.99
N ARG A 338 -13.46 20.98 3.65
CA ARG A 338 -14.75 20.73 4.33
C ARG A 338 -14.57 20.28 5.78
N TYR A 339 -13.43 19.65 6.12
CA TYR A 339 -13.20 18.96 7.38
C TYR A 339 -12.16 19.66 8.25
N ILE A 340 -11.10 20.21 7.66
CA ILE A 340 -9.96 20.78 8.39
C ILE A 340 -10.31 22.02 9.25
N ARG A 341 -11.42 22.68 8.97
CA ARG A 341 -11.96 23.83 9.74
C ARG A 341 -12.45 23.49 11.14
N TYR A 342 -12.58 22.22 11.48
CA TYR A 342 -12.99 21.79 12.81
C TYR A 342 -11.78 21.71 13.75
N ASN A 343 -12.06 21.78 15.08
CA ASN A 343 -11.00 21.57 16.09
C ASN A 343 -10.42 20.14 15.98
N ALA A 344 -9.20 19.95 16.49
CA ALA A 344 -8.44 18.71 16.35
C ALA A 344 -9.22 17.44 16.73
N PRO A 345 -9.95 17.34 17.88
CA PRO A 345 -10.72 16.12 18.22
C PRO A 345 -11.84 15.82 17.22
N THR A 346 -12.51 16.85 16.71
CA THR A 346 -13.57 16.71 15.73
C THR A 346 -13.01 16.32 14.37
N PHE A 347 -11.94 16.99 13.92
CA PHE A 347 -11.25 16.65 12.69
C PHE A 347 -10.71 15.22 12.72
N PHE A 348 -10.08 14.81 13.79
CA PHE A 348 -9.62 13.43 14.01
C PHE A 348 -10.76 12.42 13.88
N THR A 349 -11.90 12.70 14.51
CA THR A 349 -13.09 11.84 14.40
C THR A 349 -13.55 11.70 12.94
N LEU A 350 -13.53 12.79 12.17
CA LEU A 350 -13.90 12.81 10.75
C LEU A 350 -12.85 12.09 9.88
N LEU A 351 -11.56 12.20 10.21
CA LEU A 351 -10.46 11.48 9.54
C LEU A 351 -10.60 9.96 9.76
N LEU A 352 -10.88 9.51 10.97
CA LEU A 352 -11.18 8.09 11.23
C LEU A 352 -12.41 7.59 10.47
N ALA A 353 -13.40 8.46 10.26
CA ALA A 353 -14.62 8.16 9.54
C ALA A 353 -14.53 8.35 8.01
N ARG A 354 -13.35 8.67 7.44
CA ARG A 354 -13.17 8.99 6.01
C ARG A 354 -13.66 7.92 5.04
N ARG A 355 -13.76 6.67 5.50
CA ARG A 355 -14.29 5.54 4.73
C ARG A 355 -15.82 5.38 4.82
N SER A 356 -16.51 6.31 5.50
CA SER A 356 -17.97 6.24 5.72
C SER A 356 -18.77 6.82 4.56
N ARG A 357 -19.69 6.03 4.00
CA ARG A 357 -20.67 6.50 3.01
C ARG A 357 -21.59 7.59 3.55
N LEU A 358 -21.93 7.52 4.83
CA LEU A 358 -22.81 8.51 5.47
C LEU A 358 -22.12 9.87 5.56
N LEU A 359 -20.83 9.89 5.94
CA LEU A 359 -20.07 11.14 6.01
C LEU A 359 -19.97 11.83 4.64
N LYS A 360 -19.84 11.05 3.55
CA LYS A 360 -19.84 11.61 2.19
C LYS A 360 -21.18 12.30 1.84
N ARG A 361 -22.31 11.72 2.26
CA ARG A 361 -23.65 12.10 1.82
C ARG A 361 -24.34 13.20 2.65
N MET A 362 -23.80 13.54 3.82
CA MET A 362 -24.41 14.50 4.74
C MET A 362 -23.40 15.51 5.28
N PRO A 363 -23.84 16.67 5.78
CA PRO A 363 -22.99 17.62 6.47
C PRO A 363 -22.25 16.97 7.65
N ALA A 364 -20.97 17.33 7.86
CA ALA A 364 -20.17 16.76 8.94
C ALA A 364 -20.81 16.91 10.33
N ARG A 365 -21.47 18.06 10.60
CA ARG A 365 -22.21 18.29 11.86
C ARG A 365 -23.33 17.27 12.06
N THR A 366 -24.14 17.00 11.02
CA THR A 366 -25.22 16.00 11.06
C THR A 366 -24.67 14.60 11.29
N TYR A 367 -23.57 14.24 10.59
CA TYR A 367 -22.89 12.96 10.79
C TYR A 367 -22.41 12.77 12.23
N LEU A 368 -21.77 13.78 12.81
CA LEU A 368 -21.26 13.75 14.20
C LEU A 368 -22.40 13.64 15.21
N TYR A 369 -23.51 14.36 14.99
CA TYR A 369 -24.70 14.25 15.82
C TYR A 369 -25.27 12.83 15.81
N LEU A 370 -25.48 12.25 14.63
CA LEU A 370 -25.99 10.88 14.49
C LEU A 370 -25.05 9.85 15.10
N ARG A 371 -23.74 9.99 14.89
CA ARG A 371 -22.73 9.11 15.47
C ARG A 371 -22.78 9.16 17.00
N ARG A 372 -22.84 10.33 17.60
CA ARG A 372 -22.96 10.50 19.08
C ARG A 372 -24.22 9.85 19.61
N LYS A 373 -25.37 10.04 18.93
CA LYS A 373 -26.64 9.44 19.31
C LYS A 373 -26.59 7.91 19.22
N TYR A 374 -26.02 7.37 18.15
CA TYR A 374 -25.85 5.92 17.97
C TYR A 374 -24.92 5.32 19.05
N THR A 375 -23.77 5.93 19.32
CA THR A 375 -22.85 5.47 20.37
C THR A 375 -23.49 5.47 21.76
N LYS A 376 -24.32 6.48 22.09
CA LYS A 376 -25.06 6.51 23.34
C LYS A 376 -26.11 5.38 23.43
N LEU A 377 -26.84 5.12 22.35
CA LEU A 377 -27.83 4.05 22.28
C LEU A 377 -27.19 2.66 22.43
N THR A 378 -26.07 2.42 21.77
CA THR A 378 -25.34 1.13 21.88
C THR A 378 -24.70 0.95 23.25
N ALA A 379 -24.16 2.01 23.86
CA ALA A 379 -23.64 1.98 25.21
C ALA A 379 -24.75 1.73 26.25
N SER A 380 -25.95 2.29 26.04
CA SER A 380 -27.12 2.06 26.89
C SER A 380 -27.71 0.65 26.73
N ALA A 381 -27.64 0.08 25.53
CA ALA A 381 -28.09 -1.30 25.27
C ALA A 381 -27.11 -2.39 25.74
N ALA A 382 -25.83 -2.04 25.93
CA ALA A 382 -24.78 -2.97 26.36
C ALA A 382 -24.63 -3.11 27.88
N SER A 383 -25.51 -2.50 28.70
CA SER A 383 -25.57 -2.63 30.15
C SER A 383 -26.92 -3.24 30.56
N PRO A 384 -27.05 -4.51 31.08
CA PRO A 384 -26.33 -5.04 32.26
C PRO A 384 -25.84 -6.51 32.18
N LEU A 385 -25.54 -7.07 31.02
CA LEU A 385 -25.15 -8.50 30.95
C LEU A 385 -23.63 -8.78 30.90
N ALA A 386 -22.78 -7.77 30.94
CA ALA A 386 -21.33 -7.95 30.87
C ALA A 386 -20.62 -8.02 32.23
N ARG A 387 -21.32 -8.45 33.30
CA ARG A 387 -20.73 -8.69 34.67
C ARG A 387 -20.59 -10.18 35.01
N ILE A 388 -20.47 -11.06 34.05
CA ILE A 388 -20.10 -12.46 34.29
C ILE A 388 -18.88 -12.79 33.42
N GLY A 389 -17.75 -12.80 34.05
CA GLY A 389 -16.48 -13.47 33.87
C GLY A 389 -16.03 -13.96 32.53
N GLY A 390 -14.95 -13.36 32.02
CA GLY A 390 -14.01 -13.98 31.11
C GLY A 390 -12.64 -13.29 31.23
N PRO A 391 -11.52 -14.03 31.28
CA PRO A 391 -10.24 -13.46 31.67
C PRO A 391 -9.64 -12.54 30.61
N ALA A 392 -9.22 -11.37 31.06
CA ALA A 392 -8.40 -10.46 30.31
C ALA A 392 -7.05 -11.12 29.95
N HIS A 393 -6.76 -11.29 28.68
CA HIS A 393 -5.41 -11.62 28.22
C HIS A 393 -4.48 -10.46 28.51
N ARG A 394 -3.73 -10.57 29.61
CA ARG A 394 -2.56 -9.74 29.88
C ARG A 394 -1.45 -10.11 28.92
N PHE A 395 -1.12 -9.25 27.99
CA PHE A 395 0.14 -9.31 27.27
C PHE A 395 1.28 -8.91 28.22
N GLY A 396 2.04 -9.90 28.66
CA GLY A 396 3.26 -9.72 29.43
C GLY A 396 4.38 -9.18 28.56
N SER A 397 4.89 -8.01 28.90
CA SER A 397 6.14 -7.45 28.39
C SER A 397 7.31 -8.32 28.87
N LYS A 398 7.91 -9.13 27.99
CA LYS A 398 9.26 -9.67 28.22
C LYS A 398 10.25 -8.84 27.41
N ALA A 399 10.99 -7.99 28.12
CA ALA A 399 12.20 -7.37 27.64
C ALA A 399 13.18 -8.45 27.17
N ARG A 400 13.55 -8.47 25.91
CA ARG A 400 14.70 -9.23 25.40
C ARG A 400 15.92 -8.32 25.40
N ARG A 401 16.93 -8.72 26.16
CA ARG A 401 18.31 -8.20 26.15
C ARG A 401 18.96 -8.53 24.79
N GLY A 402 19.86 -7.63 24.37
CA GLY A 402 20.50 -7.57 23.09
C GLY A 402 21.24 -8.84 22.64
N ILE A 403 21.28 -8.98 21.34
CA ILE A 403 22.30 -9.73 20.62
C ILE A 403 22.93 -8.72 19.63
N SER A 404 24.19 -8.42 19.88
CA SER A 404 25.09 -7.68 18.98
C SER A 404 25.48 -8.60 17.82
N GLY A 405 25.48 -8.07 16.60
CA GLY A 405 26.05 -8.74 15.42
C GLY A 405 25.09 -8.73 14.22
N ALA A 406 24.87 -7.57 13.62
CA ALA A 406 24.31 -7.48 12.28
C ALA A 406 25.37 -6.86 11.36
N GLU A 407 25.76 -7.59 10.34
CA GLU A 407 26.54 -7.05 9.22
C GLU A 407 25.79 -5.89 8.55
N PRO A 408 26.49 -4.89 7.99
CA PRO A 408 25.86 -3.71 7.40
C PRO A 408 25.11 -4.10 6.13
N GLY A 409 23.80 -4.22 6.24
CA GLY A 409 22.91 -4.46 5.11
C GLY A 409 23.01 -3.35 4.07
N THR A 410 22.95 -3.73 2.81
CA THR A 410 22.96 -2.92 1.58
C THR A 410 22.15 -1.64 1.72
N PRO A 411 22.68 -0.48 1.34
CA PRO A 411 21.98 0.80 1.52
C PRO A 411 20.69 0.89 0.70
N CYS A 412 19.66 1.43 1.33
CA CYS A 412 18.37 1.77 0.71
C CYS A 412 18.44 3.13 -0.05
N HIS A 413 19.55 3.36 -0.79
CA HIS A 413 19.71 4.56 -1.62
C HIS A 413 19.29 4.30 -3.05
#